data_dbdb90b1b128a9481d62a33cd2e2fe5e
#
_entry.id   dbdb90b1b128a9481d62a33cd2e2fe5e
#
_cell.length_a   1.000
_cell.length_b   1.000
_cell.length_c   1.000
_cell.angle_alpha   90.00
_cell.angle_beta   90.00
_cell.angle_gamma   90.00
#
_symmetry.space_group_name_H-M   'P 1'
#
loop_
_entity.id
_entity.type
_entity.pdbx_description
1 polymer ?
#
loop_
_entity_poly.entity_id
_entity_poly.type
_entity_poly.pdbx_seq_one_letter_code
_entity_poly.pdbx_strand_id
1 'polypeptide(L)'
;SLGAGIVHRGVPARRIGDRLVTTVYDLLLAQYAVSREGLPGQWPSGYDDPTVPGTPAWQAELTGVPAAAAERIGREFALNSLETGGRSMIVMGAGVNHFYHADEIYRTFLALTNMCATQGVNGGGWAHYVGQEKVRPFTGWANYSFALDWARPARQMIATAWYYLTTDQWRYDGARAESIASPLGSGSFAGRTTADCMVYSARRGWTPSYPTFTRNPLDLADEAAAAGMEPAEYIAQKLTDGSLGFACEDPDATQNYPRLLANWRTNLLGSSAKGTEFFMKHMLGCENDVNATELTEGKRPTDIRWRDDTPPGKLDLMWTADFRNTSTTLHSDVVLPAA
;
A
#
# COMPACT_ATOMS: atom_id res chain seq x y z
N SER A 1 23.10 -9.68 -18.60
CA SER A 1 23.09 -10.81 -17.66
C SER A 1 24.43 -10.83 -16.95
N LEU A 2 24.43 -10.83 -15.65
CA LEU A 2 25.66 -10.89 -14.83
C LEU A 2 26.26 -12.30 -14.77
N GLY A 3 26.02 -13.13 -15.79
CA GLY A 3 26.74 -14.36 -16.02
C GLY A 3 26.53 -15.54 -15.07
N ALA A 4 25.74 -15.37 -14.04
CA ALA A 4 25.39 -16.49 -13.18
C ALA A 4 24.33 -17.35 -13.89
N GLY A 5 24.77 -18.46 -14.44
CA GLY A 5 23.88 -19.51 -14.95
C GLY A 5 23.00 -20.09 -13.84
N ILE A 6 22.18 -21.06 -14.20
CA ILE A 6 21.40 -21.82 -13.20
C ILE A 6 22.36 -22.58 -12.28
N VAL A 7 22.27 -22.33 -10.98
CA VAL A 7 23.02 -23.03 -9.95
C VAL A 7 22.16 -24.16 -9.40
N HIS A 8 22.68 -25.37 -9.38
CA HIS A 8 22.00 -26.54 -8.84
C HIS A 8 22.55 -26.90 -7.45
N ARG A 9 21.66 -27.02 -6.47
CA ARG A 9 21.99 -27.40 -5.09
C ARG A 9 21.02 -28.45 -4.57
N GLY A 10 21.54 -29.50 -3.99
CA GLY A 10 20.74 -30.55 -3.38
C GLY A 10 20.13 -30.12 -2.06
N VAL A 11 18.98 -30.67 -1.75
CA VAL A 11 18.30 -30.48 -0.46
C VAL A 11 17.96 -31.83 0.15
N PRO A 12 17.90 -31.95 1.48
CA PRO A 12 17.39 -33.15 2.12
C PRO A 12 15.95 -33.40 1.67
N ALA A 13 15.64 -34.61 1.27
CA ALA A 13 14.30 -34.97 0.86
C ALA A 13 13.88 -36.32 1.47
N ARG A 14 12.61 -36.44 1.81
CA ARG A 14 12.01 -37.66 2.31
C ARG A 14 10.90 -38.12 1.38
N ARG A 15 10.83 -39.43 1.13
CA ARG A 15 9.72 -39.99 0.37
C ARG A 15 8.53 -40.21 1.28
N ILE A 16 7.38 -39.68 0.88
CA ILE A 16 6.08 -39.92 1.53
C ILE A 16 5.12 -40.40 0.43
N GLY A 17 4.80 -41.68 0.45
CA GLY A 17 4.11 -42.34 -0.66
C GLY A 17 4.94 -42.22 -1.95
N ASP A 18 4.32 -41.73 -3.01
CA ASP A 18 4.96 -41.55 -4.31
C ASP A 18 5.67 -40.21 -4.49
N ARG A 19 5.63 -39.34 -3.47
CA ARG A 19 6.17 -37.97 -3.55
C ARG A 19 7.46 -37.82 -2.76
N LEU A 20 8.40 -37.07 -3.33
CA LEU A 20 9.53 -36.52 -2.60
C LEU A 20 9.11 -35.19 -1.98
N VAL A 21 9.33 -35.04 -0.69
CA VAL A 21 9.03 -33.83 0.07
C VAL A 21 10.29 -33.32 0.77
N THR A 22 10.40 -31.99 0.87
CA THR A 22 11.43 -31.29 1.64
C THR A 22 10.79 -30.12 2.39
N THR A 23 11.51 -29.53 3.31
CA THR A 23 11.00 -28.35 4.03
C THR A 23 11.30 -27.06 3.27
N VAL A 24 10.46 -26.04 3.46
CA VAL A 24 10.72 -24.69 2.92
C VAL A 24 12.03 -24.13 3.47
N TYR A 25 12.36 -24.48 4.71
CA TYR A 25 13.62 -24.08 5.34
C TYR A 25 14.84 -24.66 4.61
N ASP A 26 14.79 -25.93 4.21
CA ASP A 26 15.86 -26.57 3.45
C ASP A 26 16.04 -25.93 2.06
N LEU A 27 14.93 -25.57 1.41
CA LEU A 27 14.97 -24.85 0.14
C LEU A 27 15.58 -23.44 0.32
N LEU A 28 15.23 -22.76 1.40
CA LEU A 28 15.75 -21.43 1.71
C LEU A 28 17.25 -21.47 1.96
N LEU A 29 17.74 -22.42 2.73
CA LEU A 29 19.17 -22.60 2.95
C LEU A 29 19.93 -22.87 1.66
N ALA A 30 19.38 -23.70 0.77
CA ALA A 30 19.99 -23.96 -0.54
C ALA A 30 20.00 -22.72 -1.43
N GLN A 31 18.94 -21.91 -1.42
CA GLN A 31 18.85 -20.66 -2.15
C GLN A 31 19.94 -19.68 -1.71
N TYR A 32 20.17 -19.56 -0.41
CA TYR A 32 21.19 -18.66 0.15
C TYR A 32 22.58 -19.29 0.29
N ALA A 33 22.83 -20.39 -0.42
CA ALA A 33 24.15 -21.03 -0.48
C ALA A 33 24.71 -21.52 0.87
N VAL A 34 23.84 -21.80 1.83
CA VAL A 34 24.23 -22.40 3.11
C VAL A 34 24.51 -23.89 2.89
N SER A 35 25.77 -24.25 2.77
CA SER A 35 26.20 -25.63 2.50
C SER A 35 25.93 -26.53 3.69
N ARG A 36 25.61 -27.79 3.37
CA ARG A 36 25.52 -28.88 4.35
C ARG A 36 26.30 -30.07 3.88
N GLU A 37 26.94 -30.73 4.81
CA GLU A 37 27.72 -31.93 4.52
C GLU A 37 26.90 -33.01 3.82
N GLY A 38 27.48 -33.60 2.77
CA GLY A 38 26.86 -34.66 2.01
C GLY A 38 25.81 -34.28 0.99
N LEU A 39 25.44 -33.00 0.84
CA LEU A 39 24.50 -32.59 -0.19
C LEU A 39 25.24 -32.26 -1.50
N PRO A 40 24.74 -32.80 -2.64
CA PRO A 40 25.34 -32.55 -3.94
C PRO A 40 25.04 -31.11 -4.42
N GLY A 41 25.85 -30.62 -5.33
CA GLY A 41 25.62 -29.34 -6.00
C GLY A 41 26.78 -28.37 -5.92
N GLN A 42 26.54 -27.14 -6.34
CA GLN A 42 27.52 -26.06 -6.36
C GLN A 42 27.42 -25.24 -5.07
N TRP A 43 28.30 -25.58 -4.14
CA TRP A 43 28.37 -24.92 -2.84
C TRP A 43 29.65 -24.06 -2.76
N PRO A 44 29.58 -22.90 -2.10
CA PRO A 44 30.78 -22.09 -1.88
C PRO A 44 31.71 -22.77 -0.87
N SER A 45 33.00 -22.56 -1.05
CA SER A 45 34.03 -23.00 -0.10
C SER A 45 34.10 -22.17 1.18
N GLY A 46 33.56 -20.92 1.12
CA GLY A 46 33.52 -19.99 2.24
C GLY A 46 32.93 -18.64 1.82
N TYR A 47 32.95 -17.68 2.72
CA TYR A 47 32.50 -16.30 2.46
C TYR A 47 33.43 -15.54 1.46
N ASP A 48 34.65 -15.99 1.33
CA ASP A 48 35.69 -15.45 0.44
C ASP A 48 35.70 -16.07 -0.96
N ASP A 49 34.77 -16.99 -1.24
CA ASP A 49 34.64 -17.61 -2.56
C ASP A 49 33.94 -16.68 -3.57
N PRO A 50 34.63 -16.06 -4.52
CA PRO A 50 34.03 -15.15 -5.49
C PRO A 50 33.36 -15.88 -6.67
N THR A 51 33.51 -17.20 -6.77
CA THR A 51 33.10 -17.97 -7.94
C THR A 51 31.66 -18.50 -7.84
N VAL A 52 31.13 -18.57 -6.65
CA VAL A 52 29.78 -19.10 -6.39
C VAL A 52 28.84 -17.96 -5.98
N PRO A 53 27.71 -17.77 -6.70
CA PRO A 53 26.74 -16.75 -6.37
C PRO A 53 26.18 -16.89 -4.94
N GLY A 54 26.07 -15.77 -4.25
CA GLY A 54 25.49 -15.66 -2.91
C GLY A 54 26.50 -15.49 -1.77
N THR A 55 27.80 -15.42 -2.07
CA THR A 55 28.82 -15.14 -1.04
C THR A 55 29.12 -13.64 -0.91
N PRO A 56 29.67 -13.19 0.22
CA PRO A 56 30.18 -11.82 0.37
C PRO A 56 31.22 -11.44 -0.67
N ALA A 57 32.12 -12.35 -1.03
CA ALA A 57 33.15 -12.09 -2.06
C ALA A 57 32.52 -11.94 -3.46
N TRP A 58 31.58 -12.79 -3.84
CA TRP A 58 30.88 -12.69 -5.12
C TRP A 58 30.08 -11.37 -5.24
N GLN A 59 29.36 -10.96 -4.20
CA GLN A 59 28.62 -9.71 -4.24
C GLN A 59 29.52 -8.47 -4.30
N ALA A 60 30.73 -8.53 -3.72
CA ALA A 60 31.66 -7.40 -3.73
C ALA A 60 32.03 -6.99 -5.14
N GLU A 61 32.24 -7.95 -6.05
CA GLU A 61 32.51 -7.72 -7.47
C GLU A 61 31.34 -6.99 -8.18
N LEU A 62 30.12 -7.20 -7.73
CA LEU A 62 28.92 -6.62 -8.35
C LEU A 62 28.52 -5.27 -7.76
N THR A 63 28.65 -5.12 -6.45
CA THR A 63 28.10 -3.98 -5.70
C THR A 63 29.17 -2.97 -5.30
N GLY A 64 30.43 -3.37 -5.28
CA GLY A 64 31.52 -2.59 -4.70
C GLY A 64 31.53 -2.56 -3.16
N VAL A 65 30.62 -3.26 -2.51
CA VAL A 65 30.61 -3.36 -1.04
C VAL A 65 31.64 -4.39 -0.61
N PRO A 66 32.63 -4.03 0.23
CA PRO A 66 33.66 -4.97 0.66
C PRO A 66 33.09 -6.23 1.31
N ALA A 67 33.58 -7.40 0.92
CA ALA A 67 33.13 -8.69 1.42
C ALA A 67 33.15 -8.77 2.96
N ALA A 68 34.24 -8.27 3.57
CA ALA A 68 34.38 -8.22 5.03
C ALA A 68 33.32 -7.35 5.72
N ALA A 69 32.84 -6.28 5.07
CA ALA A 69 31.76 -5.46 5.60
C ALA A 69 30.42 -6.19 5.57
N ALA A 70 30.11 -6.87 4.47
CA ALA A 70 28.89 -7.67 4.33
C ALA A 70 28.87 -8.83 5.34
N GLU A 71 29.98 -9.55 5.49
CA GLU A 71 30.12 -10.62 6.47
C GLU A 71 29.92 -10.10 7.90
N ARG A 72 30.59 -8.99 8.26
CA ARG A 72 30.49 -8.39 9.58
C ARG A 72 29.04 -8.01 9.91
N ILE A 73 28.35 -7.32 8.99
CA ILE A 73 26.95 -6.90 9.21
C ILE A 73 26.05 -8.11 9.44
N GLY A 74 26.16 -9.15 8.62
CA GLY A 74 25.37 -10.37 8.79
C GLY A 74 25.65 -11.06 10.13
N ARG A 75 26.92 -11.16 10.50
CA ARG A 75 27.35 -11.74 11.78
C ARG A 75 26.84 -10.96 12.98
N GLU A 76 27.03 -9.64 13.00
CA GLU A 76 26.58 -8.77 14.09
C GLU A 76 25.07 -8.80 14.24
N PHE A 77 24.33 -8.81 13.14
CA PHE A 77 22.88 -8.92 13.15
C PHE A 77 22.42 -10.23 13.81
N ALA A 78 23.02 -11.35 13.40
CA ALA A 78 22.68 -12.67 13.91
C ALA A 78 23.08 -12.86 15.38
N LEU A 79 24.30 -12.41 15.77
CA LEU A 79 24.78 -12.51 17.14
C LEU A 79 23.94 -11.66 18.10
N ASN A 80 23.65 -10.40 17.71
CA ASN A 80 22.77 -9.56 18.53
C ASN A 80 21.40 -10.19 18.70
N SER A 81 20.84 -10.79 17.64
CA SER A 81 19.57 -11.49 17.75
C SER A 81 19.64 -12.65 18.76
N LEU A 82 20.69 -13.45 18.68
CA LEU A 82 20.89 -14.59 19.59
C LEU A 82 21.04 -14.12 21.04
N GLU A 83 21.85 -13.11 21.28
CA GLU A 83 22.15 -12.60 22.64
C GLU A 83 20.95 -11.87 23.27
N THR A 84 20.12 -11.22 22.47
CA THR A 84 19.00 -10.40 22.95
C THR A 84 17.65 -11.09 22.85
N GLY A 85 17.60 -12.33 22.37
CA GLY A 85 16.34 -13.05 22.16
C GLY A 85 15.52 -12.47 20.99
N GLY A 86 16.18 -12.08 19.90
CA GLY A 86 15.53 -11.68 18.65
C GLY A 86 15.42 -10.15 18.44
N ARG A 87 16.16 -9.32 19.15
CA ARG A 87 16.04 -7.85 19.07
C ARG A 87 16.95 -7.20 18.03
N SER A 88 17.09 -7.83 16.88
CA SER A 88 17.69 -7.22 15.69
C SER A 88 16.58 -6.79 14.72
N MET A 89 16.66 -5.55 14.23
CA MET A 89 15.60 -4.96 13.41
C MET A 89 16.16 -4.41 12.10
N ILE A 90 15.43 -4.61 11.02
CA ILE A 90 15.64 -3.92 9.75
C ILE A 90 14.63 -2.78 9.66
N VAL A 91 15.12 -1.54 9.59
CA VAL A 91 14.27 -0.37 9.34
C VAL A 91 14.39 -0.02 7.86
N MET A 92 13.28 0.00 7.17
CA MET A 92 13.24 0.21 5.73
C MET A 92 12.34 1.36 5.36
N GLY A 93 12.86 2.26 4.55
CA GLY A 93 12.11 3.35 3.94
C GLY A 93 11.69 3.07 2.50
N ALA A 94 11.10 4.07 1.85
CA ALA A 94 10.58 3.97 0.50
C ALA A 94 11.68 3.81 -0.58
N GLY A 95 12.94 4.17 -0.30
CA GLY A 95 14.01 4.16 -1.29
C GLY A 95 14.22 2.82 -1.99
N VAL A 96 14.11 1.72 -1.25
CA VAL A 96 14.26 0.36 -1.78
C VAL A 96 13.16 -0.01 -2.76
N ASN A 97 11.96 0.55 -2.61
CA ASN A 97 10.82 0.27 -3.50
C ASN A 97 11.07 0.67 -4.95
N HIS A 98 12.02 1.58 -5.18
CA HIS A 98 12.29 2.14 -6.50
C HIS A 98 13.40 1.41 -7.26
N PHE A 99 13.98 0.37 -6.68
CA PHE A 99 14.92 -0.48 -7.38
C PHE A 99 14.21 -1.51 -8.26
N TYR A 100 14.85 -1.88 -9.37
CA TYR A 100 14.27 -2.78 -10.36
C TYR A 100 13.85 -4.14 -9.77
N HIS A 101 14.66 -4.71 -8.87
CA HIS A 101 14.36 -5.96 -8.18
C HIS A 101 13.99 -5.74 -6.71
N ALA A 102 13.16 -4.73 -6.43
CA ALA A 102 12.76 -4.39 -5.07
C ALA A 102 12.10 -5.56 -4.32
N ASP A 103 11.28 -6.34 -4.99
CA ASP A 103 10.61 -7.51 -4.42
C ASP A 103 11.61 -8.59 -3.94
N GLU A 104 12.70 -8.82 -4.66
CA GLU A 104 13.75 -9.76 -4.24
C GLU A 104 14.53 -9.22 -3.03
N ILE A 105 14.76 -7.91 -2.97
CA ILE A 105 15.36 -7.27 -1.79
C ILE A 105 14.45 -7.45 -0.56
N TYR A 106 13.15 -7.23 -0.70
CA TYR A 106 12.18 -7.47 0.37
C TYR A 106 12.19 -8.92 0.85
N ARG A 107 12.18 -9.88 -0.07
CA ARG A 107 12.22 -11.30 0.26
C ARG A 107 13.50 -11.67 0.99
N THR A 108 14.63 -11.09 0.60
CA THR A 108 15.91 -11.30 1.28
C THR A 108 15.88 -10.76 2.72
N PHE A 109 15.31 -9.59 2.96
CA PHE A 109 15.12 -9.06 4.30
C PHE A 109 14.19 -9.94 5.15
N LEU A 110 13.10 -10.43 4.57
CA LEU A 110 12.19 -11.37 5.27
C LEU A 110 12.90 -12.69 5.60
N ALA A 111 13.71 -13.21 4.67
CA ALA A 111 14.49 -14.40 4.94
C ALA A 111 15.48 -14.19 6.10
N LEU A 112 16.21 -13.07 6.11
CA LEU A 112 17.15 -12.73 7.18
C LEU A 112 16.44 -12.62 8.54
N THR A 113 15.32 -11.90 8.63
CA THR A 113 14.57 -11.75 9.88
C THR A 113 13.98 -13.08 10.38
N ASN A 114 13.56 -13.95 9.48
CA ASN A 114 13.08 -15.29 9.84
C ASN A 114 14.22 -16.21 10.28
N MET A 115 15.35 -16.23 9.56
CA MET A 115 16.50 -17.06 9.91
C MET A 115 17.13 -16.65 11.26
N CYS A 116 17.08 -15.39 11.60
CA CYS A 116 17.56 -14.86 12.87
C CYS A 116 16.48 -14.82 13.96
N ALA A 117 15.30 -15.39 13.72
CA ALA A 117 14.18 -15.46 14.68
C ALA A 117 13.79 -14.11 15.31
N THR A 118 13.83 -13.03 14.52
CA THR A 118 13.54 -11.67 15.00
C THR A 118 12.08 -11.26 14.85
N GLN A 119 11.30 -11.96 14.01
CA GLN A 119 9.89 -11.63 13.77
C GLN A 119 9.03 -11.88 15.01
N GLY A 120 8.14 -10.91 15.29
CA GLY A 120 7.22 -11.00 16.43
C GLY A 120 7.85 -10.65 17.78
N VAL A 121 9.09 -10.21 17.80
CA VAL A 121 9.80 -9.78 19.02
C VAL A 121 9.79 -8.26 19.11
N ASN A 122 9.42 -7.70 20.27
CA ASN A 122 9.50 -6.26 20.49
C ASN A 122 10.96 -5.77 20.42
N GLY A 123 11.22 -4.86 19.48
CA GLY A 123 12.57 -4.37 19.17
C GLY A 123 13.29 -5.22 18.11
N GLY A 124 12.63 -6.22 17.53
CA GLY A 124 13.13 -7.03 16.43
C GLY A 124 12.27 -6.97 15.18
N GLY A 125 12.62 -7.75 14.18
CA GLY A 125 11.87 -7.95 12.96
C GLY A 125 12.10 -6.90 11.89
N TRP A 126 11.06 -6.60 11.16
CA TRP A 126 11.10 -5.67 10.03
C TRP A 126 10.14 -4.50 10.25
N ALA A 127 10.71 -3.30 10.44
CA ALA A 127 9.98 -2.05 10.50
C ALA A 127 9.92 -1.43 9.09
N HIS A 128 8.82 -1.67 8.40
CA HIS A 128 8.57 -1.10 7.08
C HIS A 128 7.98 0.30 7.21
N TYR A 129 8.47 1.23 6.39
CA TYR A 129 7.86 2.54 6.24
C TYR A 129 6.43 2.40 5.73
N VAL A 130 5.49 2.84 6.55
CA VAL A 130 4.06 2.84 6.24
C VAL A 130 3.63 4.28 6.06
N GLY A 131 3.82 4.82 4.87
CA GLY A 131 3.50 6.20 4.56
C GLY A 131 2.56 6.33 3.38
N GLN A 132 2.72 7.41 2.67
CA GLN A 132 1.90 7.77 1.52
C GLN A 132 1.96 6.79 0.35
N GLU A 133 2.94 5.91 0.27
CA GLU A 133 2.99 4.86 -0.75
C GLU A 133 1.87 3.83 -0.58
N LYS A 134 1.13 3.89 0.50
CA LYS A 134 -0.04 3.07 0.75
C LYS A 134 -1.34 3.69 0.23
N VAL A 135 -1.26 4.59 -0.73
CA VAL A 135 -2.43 5.13 -1.41
C VAL A 135 -3.04 4.05 -2.30
N ARG A 136 -3.83 3.20 -1.71
CA ARG A 136 -4.57 2.13 -2.38
C ARG A 136 -6.03 2.21 -2.00
N PRO A 137 -6.96 1.73 -2.85
CA PRO A 137 -8.36 1.60 -2.47
C PRO A 137 -8.55 0.84 -1.17
N PHE A 138 -7.72 -0.16 -0.92
CA PHE A 138 -7.89 -1.13 0.16
C PHE A 138 -6.99 -0.93 1.38
N THR A 139 -6.21 0.13 1.48
CA THR A 139 -5.41 0.36 2.69
C THR A 139 -6.23 0.76 3.89
N GLY A 140 -7.46 1.18 3.68
CA GLY A 140 -8.43 1.44 4.74
C GLY A 140 -9.09 0.19 5.35
N TRP A 141 -8.82 -1.00 4.83
CA TRP A 141 -9.45 -2.24 5.29
C TRP A 141 -9.26 -2.53 6.78
N ALA A 142 -8.09 -2.22 7.32
CA ALA A 142 -7.85 -2.39 8.75
C ALA A 142 -8.84 -1.54 9.59
N ASN A 143 -9.13 -0.32 9.14
CA ASN A 143 -10.11 0.54 9.80
C ASN A 143 -11.50 -0.05 9.75
N TYR A 144 -11.89 -0.61 8.61
CA TYR A 144 -13.19 -1.22 8.46
C TYR A 144 -13.31 -2.50 9.26
N SER A 145 -12.27 -3.32 9.30
CA SER A 145 -12.24 -4.50 10.16
C SER A 145 -12.38 -4.12 11.63
N PHE A 146 -11.69 -3.10 12.08
CA PHE A 146 -11.84 -2.59 13.45
C PHE A 146 -13.23 -2.01 13.70
N ALA A 147 -13.82 -1.33 12.72
CA ALA A 147 -15.18 -0.79 12.85
C ALA A 147 -16.26 -1.88 12.87
N LEU A 148 -15.99 -3.04 12.26
CA LEU A 148 -16.89 -4.18 12.32
C LEU A 148 -16.92 -4.81 13.72
N ASP A 149 -15.79 -4.81 14.42
CA ASP A 149 -15.62 -5.43 15.73
C ASP A 149 -15.76 -4.42 16.87
N TRP A 150 -15.42 -3.15 16.62
CA TRP A 150 -15.35 -2.08 17.60
C TRP A 150 -16.35 -0.99 17.29
N ALA A 151 -16.84 -0.33 18.31
CA ALA A 151 -17.77 0.80 18.16
C ALA A 151 -17.10 2.01 17.49
N ARG A 152 -15.79 2.12 17.57
CA ARG A 152 -15.01 3.24 17.03
C ARG A 152 -13.60 2.78 16.65
N PRO A 153 -13.24 2.77 15.36
CA PRO A 153 -11.92 2.42 14.92
C PRO A 153 -10.89 3.51 15.30
N ALA A 154 -9.62 3.11 15.35
CA ALA A 154 -8.53 4.05 15.49
C ALA A 154 -8.51 5.03 14.31
N ARG A 155 -8.23 6.31 14.58
CA ARG A 155 -8.00 7.28 13.51
C ARG A 155 -6.75 6.90 12.73
N GLN A 156 -6.87 6.90 11.43
CA GLN A 156 -5.73 6.73 10.54
C GLN A 156 -5.55 7.95 9.66
N MET A 157 -4.31 8.17 9.26
CA MET A 157 -3.92 9.17 8.31
C MET A 157 -4.33 8.71 6.91
N ILE A 158 -5.18 9.46 6.18
CA ILE A 158 -5.80 8.92 5.01
C ILE A 158 -6.08 9.88 3.90
N ALA A 159 -5.57 9.56 2.76
CA ALA A 159 -6.12 9.96 1.48
C ALA A 159 -6.75 8.77 0.72
N THR A 160 -6.49 7.56 1.13
CA THR A 160 -6.73 6.33 0.36
C THR A 160 -8.19 6.07 0.05
N ALA A 161 -9.06 6.16 1.07
CA ALA A 161 -10.47 5.91 0.88
C ALA A 161 -11.10 6.95 -0.05
N TRP A 162 -10.69 8.20 0.11
CA TRP A 162 -11.17 9.29 -0.71
C TRP A 162 -10.66 9.21 -2.14
N TYR A 163 -9.39 8.88 -2.31
CA TYR A 163 -8.81 8.61 -3.62
C TYR A 163 -9.59 7.54 -4.38
N TYR A 164 -9.94 6.45 -3.73
CA TYR A 164 -10.75 5.38 -4.30
C TYR A 164 -12.11 5.86 -4.81
N LEU A 165 -12.78 6.74 -4.05
CA LEU A 165 -14.08 7.30 -4.45
C LEU A 165 -13.93 8.32 -5.57
N THR A 166 -12.95 9.21 -5.50
CA THR A 166 -12.77 10.30 -6.48
C THR A 166 -12.21 9.83 -7.82
N THR A 167 -11.46 8.73 -7.84
CA THR A 167 -10.98 8.11 -9.08
C THR A 167 -11.97 7.13 -9.70
N ASP A 168 -13.15 6.99 -9.13
CA ASP A 168 -14.22 6.10 -9.60
C ASP A 168 -13.88 4.60 -9.63
N GLN A 169 -12.80 4.18 -8.95
CA GLN A 169 -12.45 2.76 -8.84
C GLN A 169 -13.59 1.93 -8.24
N TRP A 170 -14.37 2.53 -7.35
CA TRP A 170 -15.54 1.93 -6.73
C TRP A 170 -16.62 1.48 -7.71
N ARG A 171 -16.65 2.03 -8.92
CA ARG A 171 -17.59 1.64 -9.98
C ARG A 171 -17.25 0.28 -10.57
N TYR A 172 -16.00 -0.15 -10.41
CA TYR A 172 -15.42 -1.36 -10.99
C TYR A 172 -15.17 -2.45 -9.95
N ASP A 173 -15.34 -2.15 -8.67
CA ASP A 173 -15.00 -3.04 -7.56
C ASP A 173 -16.21 -3.30 -6.66
N GLY A 174 -16.76 -4.51 -6.79
CA GLY A 174 -17.91 -4.97 -6.04
C GLY A 174 -17.58 -5.76 -4.78
N ALA A 175 -16.37 -5.61 -4.20
CA ALA A 175 -16.03 -6.29 -2.96
C ALA A 175 -17.03 -5.93 -1.85
N ARG A 176 -17.46 -6.95 -1.10
CA ARG A 176 -18.43 -6.84 -0.03
C ARG A 176 -17.76 -6.87 1.33
N ALA A 177 -18.40 -6.25 2.32
CA ALA A 177 -17.93 -6.26 3.70
C ALA A 177 -17.66 -7.68 4.23
N GLU A 178 -18.44 -8.65 3.82
CA GLU A 178 -18.28 -10.06 4.20
C GLU A 178 -16.95 -10.67 3.73
N SER A 179 -16.39 -10.18 2.63
CA SER A 179 -15.10 -10.65 2.12
C SER A 179 -13.90 -10.10 2.89
N ILE A 180 -14.11 -9.09 3.71
CA ILE A 180 -13.07 -8.38 4.46
C ILE A 180 -13.36 -8.31 5.96
N ALA A 181 -14.53 -8.79 6.37
CA ALA A 181 -14.92 -8.80 7.77
C ALA A 181 -13.95 -9.63 8.59
N SER A 182 -13.83 -9.26 9.87
CA SER A 182 -13.14 -10.08 10.84
C SER A 182 -13.88 -11.40 11.09
N PRO A 183 -13.19 -12.39 11.71
CA PRO A 183 -13.85 -13.63 12.13
C PRO A 183 -15.06 -13.43 13.05
N LEU A 184 -15.21 -12.25 13.66
CA LEU A 184 -16.36 -11.89 14.51
C LEU A 184 -17.60 -11.48 13.72
N GLY A 185 -17.48 -11.33 12.42
CA GLY A 185 -18.58 -11.02 11.51
C GLY A 185 -18.51 -9.62 10.89
N SER A 186 -19.50 -9.31 10.05
CA SER A 186 -19.54 -8.06 9.29
C SER A 186 -20.17 -6.87 10.04
N GLY A 187 -20.78 -7.13 11.21
CA GLY A 187 -21.34 -6.07 12.08
C GLY A 187 -22.26 -5.12 11.33
N SER A 188 -22.08 -3.82 11.53
CA SER A 188 -22.86 -2.75 10.90
C SER A 188 -22.67 -2.63 9.39
N PHE A 189 -21.69 -3.32 8.81
CA PHE A 189 -21.38 -3.27 7.40
C PHE A 189 -21.95 -4.46 6.60
N ALA A 190 -22.71 -5.35 7.23
CA ALA A 190 -23.30 -6.50 6.55
C ALA A 190 -24.10 -6.06 5.30
N GLY A 191 -23.84 -6.74 4.17
CA GLY A 191 -24.49 -6.45 2.88
C GLY A 191 -23.95 -5.22 2.13
N ARG A 192 -22.99 -4.47 2.71
CA ARG A 192 -22.44 -3.26 2.10
C ARG A 192 -21.25 -3.56 1.19
N THR A 193 -21.05 -2.72 0.19
CA THR A 193 -19.82 -2.69 -0.61
C THR A 193 -18.71 -1.94 0.14
N THR A 194 -17.48 -2.06 -0.37
CA THR A 194 -16.35 -1.23 0.10
C THR A 194 -16.69 0.26 0.08
N ALA A 195 -17.29 0.70 -1.02
CA ALA A 195 -17.66 2.10 -1.21
C ALA A 195 -18.68 2.57 -0.16
N ASP A 196 -19.72 1.76 0.12
CA ASP A 196 -20.69 2.04 1.19
C ASP A 196 -20.01 2.11 2.57
N CYS A 197 -19.04 1.22 2.82
CA CYS A 197 -18.27 1.26 4.08
C CYS A 197 -17.47 2.56 4.23
N MET A 198 -16.93 3.08 3.14
CA MET A 198 -16.22 4.37 3.13
C MET A 198 -17.15 5.54 3.44
N VAL A 199 -18.30 5.58 2.79
CA VAL A 199 -19.33 6.60 3.04
C VAL A 199 -19.80 6.54 4.49
N TYR A 200 -20.10 5.35 4.99
CA TYR A 200 -20.51 5.15 6.37
C TYR A 200 -19.44 5.65 7.35
N SER A 201 -18.18 5.36 7.08
CA SER A 201 -17.05 5.79 7.92
C SER A 201 -16.83 7.30 7.87
N ALA A 202 -17.02 7.92 6.70
CA ALA A 202 -16.94 9.38 6.54
C ALA A 202 -18.04 10.10 7.31
N ARG A 203 -19.30 9.64 7.21
CA ARG A 203 -20.44 10.17 7.97
C ARG A 203 -20.21 10.13 9.48
N ARG A 204 -19.45 9.17 9.97
CA ARG A 204 -19.10 9.01 11.39
C ARG A 204 -17.81 9.73 11.81
N GLY A 205 -17.14 10.39 10.89
CA GLY A 205 -15.87 11.03 11.15
C GLY A 205 -14.73 10.05 11.46
N TRP A 206 -14.88 8.78 11.08
CA TRP A 206 -13.83 7.77 11.25
C TRP A 206 -12.76 7.89 10.19
N THR A 207 -13.17 8.24 8.98
CA THR A 207 -12.28 8.45 7.84
C THR A 207 -12.36 9.90 7.40
N PRO A 208 -11.29 10.69 7.51
CA PRO A 208 -11.28 12.04 6.97
C PRO A 208 -11.44 11.99 5.45
N SER A 209 -12.24 12.88 4.91
CA SER A 209 -12.49 13.01 3.48
C SER A 209 -12.38 14.46 3.04
N TYR A 210 -11.89 14.69 1.83
CA TYR A 210 -11.75 16.02 1.23
C TYR A 210 -12.14 15.95 -0.25
N PRO A 211 -13.19 16.66 -0.68
CA PRO A 211 -14.07 17.51 0.12
C PRO A 211 -14.90 16.71 1.12
N THR A 212 -15.19 17.29 2.28
CA THR A 212 -16.00 16.61 3.31
C THR A 212 -17.49 16.75 2.96
N PHE A 213 -17.94 17.96 2.69
CA PHE A 213 -19.33 18.29 2.41
C PHE A 213 -19.52 18.70 0.94
N THR A 214 -20.76 18.73 0.51
CA THR A 214 -21.18 19.23 -0.81
C THR A 214 -20.99 20.76 -0.97
N ARG A 215 -20.55 21.43 0.08
CA ARG A 215 -20.28 22.88 0.13
C ARG A 215 -18.94 23.16 0.79
N ASN A 216 -18.40 24.34 0.50
CA ASN A 216 -17.14 24.79 1.07
C ASN A 216 -17.27 24.90 2.61
N PRO A 217 -16.39 24.24 3.39
CA PRO A 217 -16.41 24.33 4.85
C PRO A 217 -16.18 25.74 5.41
N LEU A 218 -15.47 26.61 4.70
CA LEU A 218 -15.24 28.00 5.11
C LEU A 218 -16.55 28.80 5.06
N ASP A 219 -17.33 28.64 3.98
CA ASP A 219 -18.63 29.30 3.86
C ASP A 219 -19.58 28.82 4.96
N LEU A 220 -19.56 27.53 5.30
CA LEU A 220 -20.35 26.99 6.40
C LEU A 220 -19.95 27.57 7.76
N ALA A 221 -18.65 27.83 7.97
CA ALA A 221 -18.17 28.47 9.18
C ALA A 221 -18.65 29.94 9.29
N ASP A 222 -18.59 30.67 8.19
CA ASP A 222 -19.08 32.07 8.13
C ASP A 222 -20.59 32.14 8.32
N GLU A 223 -21.34 31.22 7.73
CA GLU A 223 -22.79 31.11 7.93
C GLU A 223 -23.15 30.77 9.39
N ALA A 224 -22.42 29.87 10.03
CA ALA A 224 -22.61 29.54 11.44
C ALA A 224 -22.36 30.77 12.32
N ALA A 225 -21.29 31.52 12.05
CA ALA A 225 -20.99 32.75 12.78
C ALA A 225 -22.08 33.80 12.59
N ALA A 226 -22.57 33.96 11.36
CA ALA A 226 -23.69 34.89 11.05
C ALA A 226 -25.00 34.48 11.74
N ALA A 227 -25.20 33.17 11.94
CA ALA A 227 -26.35 32.63 12.67
C ALA A 227 -26.18 32.66 14.20
N GLY A 228 -25.00 33.04 14.70
CA GLY A 228 -24.67 33.02 16.13
C GLY A 228 -24.62 31.60 16.72
N MET A 229 -24.27 30.64 15.89
CA MET A 229 -24.19 29.22 16.27
C MET A 229 -22.73 28.72 16.25
N GLU A 230 -22.45 27.73 17.08
CA GLU A 230 -21.22 26.97 16.97
C GLU A 230 -21.20 26.20 15.65
N PRO A 231 -20.05 26.15 14.91
CA PRO A 231 -19.99 25.49 13.60
C PRO A 231 -20.45 24.03 13.61
N ALA A 232 -20.13 23.28 14.66
CA ALA A 232 -20.55 21.89 14.78
C ALA A 232 -22.08 21.74 14.90
N GLU A 233 -22.72 22.61 15.66
CA GLU A 233 -24.19 22.62 15.82
C GLU A 233 -24.87 23.02 14.51
N TYR A 234 -24.36 24.06 13.84
CA TYR A 234 -24.86 24.50 12.55
C TYR A 234 -24.81 23.39 11.50
N ILE A 235 -23.64 22.72 11.38
CA ILE A 235 -23.46 21.61 10.45
C ILE A 235 -24.39 20.43 10.79
N ALA A 236 -24.51 20.07 12.07
CA ALA A 236 -25.40 19.00 12.50
C ALA A 236 -26.87 19.31 12.13
N GLN A 237 -27.31 20.55 12.30
CA GLN A 237 -28.64 20.98 11.88
C GLN A 237 -28.81 20.84 10.36
N LYS A 238 -27.85 21.33 9.57
CA LYS A 238 -27.90 21.28 8.11
C LYS A 238 -27.85 19.86 7.53
N LEU A 239 -27.14 18.96 8.17
CA LEU A 239 -27.15 17.54 7.82
C LEU A 239 -28.48 16.88 8.18
N THR A 240 -29.09 17.29 9.29
CA THR A 240 -30.37 16.72 9.77
C THR A 240 -31.54 17.16 8.90
N ASP A 241 -31.57 18.42 8.48
CA ASP A 241 -32.62 18.98 7.62
C ASP A 241 -32.41 18.65 6.12
N GLY A 242 -31.29 17.99 5.76
CA GLY A 242 -30.96 17.58 4.39
C GLY A 242 -30.48 18.70 3.48
N SER A 243 -30.24 19.91 3.99
CA SER A 243 -29.70 21.03 3.20
C SER A 243 -28.18 20.95 2.99
N LEU A 244 -27.50 20.04 3.68
CA LEU A 244 -26.09 19.69 3.52
C LEU A 244 -25.96 18.17 3.38
N GLY A 245 -25.08 17.74 2.51
CA GLY A 245 -24.73 16.32 2.33
C GLY A 245 -23.22 16.12 2.43
N PHE A 246 -22.80 14.85 2.51
CA PHE A 246 -21.40 14.49 2.41
C PHE A 246 -21.01 14.33 0.94
N ALA A 247 -19.87 14.88 0.53
CA ALA A 247 -19.40 14.81 -0.85
C ALA A 247 -19.17 13.37 -1.34
N CYS A 248 -18.81 12.47 -0.42
CA CYS A 248 -18.61 11.05 -0.72
C CYS A 248 -19.89 10.29 -1.10
N GLU A 249 -21.06 10.87 -0.86
CA GLU A 249 -22.34 10.28 -1.27
C GLU A 249 -22.63 10.51 -2.76
N ASP A 250 -21.99 11.50 -3.35
CA ASP A 250 -22.12 11.83 -4.76
C ASP A 250 -20.78 12.34 -5.33
N PRO A 251 -19.77 11.45 -5.43
CA PRO A 251 -18.42 11.86 -5.87
C PRO A 251 -18.37 12.34 -7.33
N ASP A 252 -19.39 12.01 -8.12
CA ASP A 252 -19.50 12.39 -9.53
C ASP A 252 -20.34 13.66 -9.75
N ALA A 253 -20.80 14.30 -8.69
CA ALA A 253 -21.37 15.63 -8.80
C ALA A 253 -20.28 16.68 -9.02
N THR A 254 -20.48 17.59 -9.95
CA THR A 254 -19.47 18.58 -10.37
C THR A 254 -18.95 19.43 -9.20
N GLN A 255 -19.82 19.78 -8.24
CA GLN A 255 -19.42 20.52 -7.04
C GLN A 255 -18.51 19.74 -6.10
N ASN A 256 -18.43 18.41 -6.23
CA ASN A 256 -17.65 17.53 -5.39
C ASN A 256 -16.31 17.12 -6.04
N TYR A 257 -16.02 17.62 -7.25
CA TYR A 257 -14.77 17.29 -7.93
C TYR A 257 -13.56 17.85 -7.17
N PRO A 258 -12.52 17.05 -6.97
CA PRO A 258 -11.23 17.57 -6.55
C PRO A 258 -10.57 18.30 -7.74
N ARG A 259 -10.73 19.61 -7.79
CA ARG A 259 -10.36 20.45 -8.95
C ARG A 259 -8.85 20.68 -9.07
N LEU A 260 -8.13 20.60 -7.96
CA LEU A 260 -6.70 20.85 -7.89
C LEU A 260 -6.00 19.73 -7.15
N LEU A 261 -4.94 19.16 -7.75
CA LEU A 261 -4.07 18.19 -7.11
C LEU A 261 -2.64 18.70 -7.03
N ALA A 262 -2.15 18.81 -5.81
CA ALA A 262 -0.77 19.13 -5.50
C ALA A 262 0.00 17.85 -5.13
N ASN A 263 1.05 17.54 -5.87
CA ASN A 263 1.94 16.43 -5.59
C ASN A 263 3.27 16.97 -5.07
N TRP A 264 3.69 16.45 -3.94
CA TRP A 264 4.97 16.80 -3.38
C TRP A 264 5.80 15.55 -3.12
N ARG A 265 6.89 15.41 -3.86
CA ARG A 265 7.83 14.29 -3.72
C ARG A 265 7.12 12.93 -3.76
N THR A 266 6.30 12.73 -4.76
CA THR A 266 5.57 11.46 -4.89
C THR A 266 5.48 11.01 -6.34
N ASN A 267 5.73 9.73 -6.58
CA ASN A 267 5.39 9.10 -7.84
C ASN A 267 4.03 8.41 -7.73
N LEU A 268 2.98 9.22 -7.62
CA LEU A 268 1.61 8.75 -7.43
C LEU A 268 1.18 7.76 -8.52
N LEU A 269 1.41 8.11 -9.78
CA LEU A 269 1.01 7.28 -10.92
C LEU A 269 1.87 6.03 -11.10
N GLY A 270 3.17 6.12 -10.87
CA GLY A 270 4.09 5.05 -11.20
C GLY A 270 4.36 4.05 -10.10
N SER A 271 4.23 4.42 -8.82
CA SER A 271 4.62 3.54 -7.71
C SER A 271 3.67 3.51 -6.53
N SER A 272 3.03 4.62 -6.20
CA SER A 272 2.25 4.75 -4.96
C SER A 272 0.76 4.52 -5.16
N ALA A 273 0.25 4.78 -6.35
CA ALA A 273 -1.16 4.58 -6.68
C ALA A 273 -1.37 3.26 -7.39
N LYS A 274 -2.29 2.47 -6.88
CA LYS A 274 -2.82 1.30 -7.59
C LYS A 274 -4.19 1.67 -8.14
N GLY A 275 -4.36 1.54 -9.43
CA GLY A 275 -5.53 2.05 -10.13
C GLY A 275 -5.17 3.26 -11.00
N THR A 276 -3.94 3.24 -11.51
CA THR A 276 -3.44 4.27 -12.43
C THR A 276 -4.39 4.49 -13.60
N GLU A 277 -4.96 3.44 -14.13
CA GLU A 277 -5.94 3.48 -15.23
C GLU A 277 -7.19 4.29 -14.89
N PHE A 278 -7.70 4.19 -13.66
CA PHE A 278 -8.86 4.95 -13.20
C PHE A 278 -8.49 6.42 -12.97
N PHE A 279 -7.30 6.65 -12.38
CA PHE A 279 -6.78 8.00 -12.20
C PHE A 279 -6.62 8.72 -13.55
N MET A 280 -6.01 8.07 -14.53
CA MET A 280 -5.82 8.61 -15.87
C MET A 280 -7.16 9.00 -16.52
N LYS A 281 -8.17 8.15 -16.40
CA LYS A 281 -9.49 8.38 -16.97
C LYS A 281 -10.27 9.43 -16.17
N HIS A 282 -10.52 9.17 -14.91
CA HIS A 282 -11.50 9.93 -14.13
C HIS A 282 -10.94 11.21 -13.51
N MET A 283 -9.65 11.26 -13.24
CA MET A 283 -9.02 12.46 -12.70
C MET A 283 -8.39 13.34 -13.77
N LEU A 284 -7.61 12.74 -14.68
CA LEU A 284 -6.88 13.49 -15.71
C LEU A 284 -7.64 13.64 -17.03
N GLY A 285 -8.68 12.83 -17.27
CA GLY A 285 -9.41 12.84 -18.54
C GLY A 285 -8.62 12.29 -19.71
N CYS A 286 -7.59 11.50 -19.45
CA CYS A 286 -6.81 10.86 -20.51
C CYS A 286 -7.56 9.64 -21.06
N GLU A 287 -7.53 9.49 -22.38
CA GLU A 287 -7.99 8.27 -23.02
C GLU A 287 -7.12 7.10 -22.58
N ASN A 288 -7.76 6.04 -22.10
CA ASN A 288 -7.12 4.76 -21.84
C ASN A 288 -8.13 3.63 -21.94
N ASP A 289 -7.61 2.43 -22.14
CA ASP A 289 -8.43 1.21 -22.21
C ASP A 289 -8.57 0.62 -20.79
N VAL A 290 -9.47 1.19 -20.00
CA VAL A 290 -9.87 0.54 -18.73
C VAL A 290 -10.58 -0.76 -19.08
N ASN A 291 -9.93 -1.89 -18.84
CA ASN A 291 -10.45 -3.23 -19.19
C ASN A 291 -11.50 -3.76 -18.18
N ALA A 292 -11.68 -3.08 -17.06
CA ALA A 292 -12.69 -3.46 -16.07
C ALA A 292 -14.08 -3.04 -16.53
N THR A 293 -15.06 -3.88 -16.25
CA THR A 293 -16.46 -3.59 -16.53
C THR A 293 -17.10 -2.97 -15.27
N GLU A 294 -17.88 -1.90 -15.47
CA GLU A 294 -18.65 -1.29 -14.38
C GLU A 294 -19.63 -2.28 -13.76
N LEU A 295 -19.90 -2.09 -12.48
CA LEU A 295 -20.80 -2.93 -11.71
C LEU A 295 -22.22 -2.89 -12.29
N THR A 296 -22.83 -4.06 -12.40
CA THR A 296 -24.26 -4.18 -12.72
C THR A 296 -25.13 -3.65 -11.60
N GLU A 297 -26.36 -3.24 -11.88
CA GLU A 297 -27.27 -2.62 -10.93
C GLU A 297 -27.36 -3.34 -9.58
N GLY A 298 -27.52 -4.65 -9.56
CA GLY A 298 -27.61 -5.45 -8.32
C GLY A 298 -26.30 -5.56 -7.50
N LYS A 299 -25.19 -5.04 -8.03
CA LYS A 299 -23.88 -5.02 -7.32
C LYS A 299 -23.43 -3.62 -6.98
N ARG A 300 -24.13 -2.58 -7.40
CA ARG A 300 -23.81 -1.18 -7.13
C ARG A 300 -23.86 -0.88 -5.64
N PRO A 301 -23.07 0.11 -5.17
CA PRO A 301 -23.21 0.64 -3.80
C PRO A 301 -24.62 1.18 -3.57
N THR A 302 -25.05 1.18 -2.33
CA THR A 302 -26.35 1.70 -1.92
C THR A 302 -26.28 3.10 -1.31
N ASP A 303 -25.13 3.45 -0.74
CA ASP A 303 -24.90 4.73 -0.07
C ASP A 303 -24.23 5.78 -0.98
N ILE A 304 -23.94 5.42 -2.23
CA ILE A 304 -23.37 6.33 -3.24
C ILE A 304 -24.36 6.49 -4.38
N ARG A 305 -24.60 7.73 -4.78
CA ARG A 305 -25.40 8.03 -5.94
C ARG A 305 -24.71 7.58 -7.21
N TRP A 306 -25.29 6.59 -7.87
CA TRP A 306 -24.82 6.16 -9.19
C TRP A 306 -25.23 7.17 -10.28
N ARG A 307 -24.28 7.61 -11.08
CA ARG A 307 -24.51 8.42 -12.28
C ARG A 307 -24.04 7.62 -13.49
N ASP A 308 -24.86 7.50 -14.51
CA ASP A 308 -24.50 6.79 -15.74
C ASP A 308 -23.54 7.61 -16.60
N ASP A 309 -23.67 8.94 -16.53
CA ASP A 309 -22.76 9.87 -17.20
C ASP A 309 -21.64 10.28 -16.25
N THR A 310 -20.57 9.51 -16.22
CA THR A 310 -19.36 9.89 -15.47
C THR A 310 -18.46 10.68 -16.41
N PRO A 311 -18.26 12.00 -16.17
CA PRO A 311 -17.39 12.78 -17.02
C PRO A 311 -15.94 12.36 -16.87
N PRO A 312 -15.14 12.30 -17.93
CA PRO A 312 -13.71 12.13 -17.84
C PRO A 312 -13.08 13.43 -17.29
N GLY A 313 -12.07 13.28 -16.42
CA GLY A 313 -11.28 14.42 -15.95
C GLY A 313 -12.00 15.30 -14.93
N LYS A 314 -11.67 15.08 -13.66
CA LYS A 314 -12.20 15.87 -12.53
C LYS A 314 -11.26 17.01 -12.10
N LEU A 315 -10.00 16.96 -12.55
CA LEU A 315 -8.98 17.95 -12.20
C LEU A 315 -8.94 19.08 -13.23
N ASP A 316 -8.85 20.31 -12.75
CA ASP A 316 -8.53 21.47 -13.58
C ASP A 316 -7.02 21.73 -13.64
N LEU A 317 -6.30 21.36 -12.57
CA LEU A 317 -4.86 21.58 -12.47
C LEU A 317 -4.20 20.51 -11.62
N MET A 318 -3.17 19.91 -12.16
CA MET A 318 -2.24 19.06 -11.43
C MET A 318 -0.84 19.67 -11.45
N TRP A 319 -0.27 19.93 -10.28
CA TRP A 319 1.12 20.37 -10.19
C TRP A 319 1.94 19.46 -9.30
N THR A 320 3.23 19.32 -9.62
CA THR A 320 4.15 18.47 -8.89
C THR A 320 5.43 19.20 -8.55
N ALA A 321 5.80 19.20 -7.27
CA ALA A 321 7.13 19.58 -6.81
C ALA A 321 7.94 18.31 -6.54
N ASP A 322 8.98 18.06 -7.34
CA ASP A 322 9.79 16.86 -7.22
C ASP A 322 11.24 17.14 -7.65
N PHE A 323 12.15 16.33 -7.15
CA PHE A 323 13.57 16.35 -7.51
C PHE A 323 13.90 15.35 -8.63
N ARG A 324 12.93 14.60 -9.10
CA ARG A 324 13.07 13.63 -10.18
C ARG A 324 11.96 13.79 -11.21
N ASN A 325 12.28 13.44 -12.45
CA ASN A 325 11.27 13.26 -13.47
C ASN A 325 10.65 11.85 -13.30
N THR A 326 9.35 11.82 -13.04
CA THR A 326 8.58 10.59 -12.75
C THR A 326 7.38 10.48 -13.67
N SER A 327 6.67 9.34 -13.62
CA SER A 327 5.38 9.21 -14.34
C SER A 327 4.40 10.30 -13.93
N THR A 328 4.41 10.72 -12.67
CA THR A 328 3.53 11.78 -12.17
C THR A 328 3.90 13.15 -12.73
N THR A 329 5.19 13.49 -12.77
CA THR A 329 5.64 14.76 -13.36
C THR A 329 5.37 14.85 -14.85
N LEU A 330 5.43 13.72 -15.57
CA LEU A 330 5.12 13.66 -17.02
C LEU A 330 3.65 14.01 -17.34
N HIS A 331 2.74 13.82 -16.38
CA HIS A 331 1.32 14.09 -16.53
C HIS A 331 0.87 15.36 -15.79
N SER A 332 1.79 16.07 -15.16
CA SER A 332 1.48 17.32 -14.46
C SER A 332 1.45 18.51 -15.40
N ASP A 333 0.48 19.40 -15.21
CA ASP A 333 0.40 20.67 -15.96
C ASP A 333 1.55 21.60 -15.59
N VAL A 334 1.98 21.57 -14.33
CA VAL A 334 3.11 22.36 -13.83
C VAL A 334 4.05 21.47 -13.04
N VAL A 335 5.34 21.53 -13.37
CA VAL A 335 6.40 20.86 -12.62
C VAL A 335 7.33 21.88 -12.00
N LEU A 336 7.46 21.83 -10.70
CA LEU A 336 8.37 22.67 -9.92
C LEU A 336 9.57 21.82 -9.49
N PRO A 337 10.75 22.00 -10.10
CA PRO A 337 11.94 21.27 -9.69
C PRO A 337 12.31 21.63 -8.25
N ALA A 338 12.43 20.63 -7.41
CA ALA A 338 12.94 20.78 -6.04
C ALA A 338 14.43 20.44 -6.02
N ALA A 339 15.21 21.21 -5.25
CA ALA A 339 16.64 20.98 -5.07
C ALA A 339 16.92 19.85 -4.08
#